data_9a1b5eeaf7fa31d76b3a651c4d9425fc
#
_entry.id   9a1b5eeaf7fa31d76b3a651c4d9425fc
#
_cell.length_a   1.000
_cell.length_b   1.000
_cell.length_c   1.000
_cell.angle_alpha   90.00
_cell.angle_beta   90.00
_cell.angle_gamma   90.00
#
_symmetry.space_group_name_H-M   'P 1'
#
loop_
_entity.id
_entity.type
_entity.pdbx_description
1 polymer ?
#
loop_
_entity_poly.entity_id
_entity_poly.type
_entity_poly.pdbx_seq_one_letter_code
_entity_poly.pdbx_strand_id
1 'polypeptide(L)'
;MKSVVVVGAQWGDEGKGKVVDYLAGSFDYIVRVAGGHNAGHTVIIGQDKHVLQLIPCGILRPKQHAVIGMGVVVDPVALVNEIEMLSRSGVEVKGRLHISNRAHLIFPYHRELDKAAESARGANKIGTTSRGIGPAYEDKMARRGLRMCDLLAPELFREKAARVVAEKNRLAKGAYGADIDFSHEVDETLKLGEKIRGYICDSAELVNNALAEGKSVLFEGAQGTMLDIDHGTYPYVTSSSATSGGATTGTGVPPTKIKHVLGISKAYTTRVGGGPFPTEMPDLEAQEVRERGKEFGAVTGRPRRCGWLDLAVLRYAKMINGIDSLVITKLDVFDTQREIQVCTAYKYKGQPLGEMPALAEEYERVVPVYQALPGWCEDTYGVKDAGRLPKAALDYLRFISDFLQVEIGMISTGPERDATIVPEATLLSRWL
;
A
#
# COMPACT_ATOMS: atom_id res chain seq x y z
N MET A 1 19.14 -9.38 -14.51
CA MET A 1 18.32 -8.17 -14.24
C MET A 1 17.37 -8.52 -13.11
N LYS A 2 17.37 -7.74 -12.03
CA LYS A 2 16.55 -7.95 -10.83
C LYS A 2 15.46 -6.86 -10.77
N SER A 3 14.22 -7.26 -11.05
CA SER A 3 13.06 -6.35 -11.01
C SER A 3 11.89 -7.04 -10.31
N VAL A 4 11.41 -6.47 -9.22
CA VAL A 4 10.46 -7.11 -8.29
C VAL A 4 9.35 -6.13 -7.95
N VAL A 5 8.12 -6.58 -8.05
CA VAL A 5 6.95 -5.83 -7.54
C VAL A 5 6.56 -6.37 -6.18
N VAL A 6 6.42 -5.49 -5.20
CA VAL A 6 5.90 -5.82 -3.87
C VAL A 6 4.46 -5.37 -3.77
N VAL A 7 3.53 -6.29 -3.55
CA VAL A 7 2.10 -6.03 -3.42
C VAL A 7 1.54 -6.52 -2.09
N GLY A 8 0.53 -5.83 -1.56
CA GLY A 8 -0.28 -6.37 -0.48
C GLY A 8 -1.27 -7.40 -1.02
N ALA A 9 -1.34 -8.56 -0.41
CA ALA A 9 -2.22 -9.64 -0.85
C ALA A 9 -3.60 -9.63 -0.16
N GLN A 10 -3.84 -8.72 0.77
CA GLN A 10 -5.06 -8.60 1.58
C GLN A 10 -5.70 -7.21 1.40
N TRP A 11 -6.22 -6.60 2.48
CA TRP A 11 -6.84 -5.26 2.49
C TRP A 11 -5.88 -4.15 2.95
N GLY A 12 -4.60 -4.23 2.65
CA GLY A 12 -3.61 -3.26 3.07
C GLY A 12 -3.08 -3.51 4.48
N ASP A 13 -2.13 -2.67 4.90
CA ASP A 13 -1.49 -2.74 6.22
C ASP A 13 -0.76 -4.07 6.52
N GLU A 14 -0.38 -4.84 5.49
CA GLU A 14 0.31 -6.13 5.62
C GLU A 14 1.76 -6.02 6.12
N GLY A 15 2.28 -4.80 6.32
CA GLY A 15 3.66 -4.59 6.72
C GLY A 15 4.64 -4.42 5.56
N LYS A 16 4.15 -4.01 4.38
CA LYS A 16 4.96 -3.75 3.18
C LYS A 16 6.15 -2.84 3.43
N GLY A 17 5.99 -1.78 4.23
CA GLY A 17 7.07 -0.84 4.53
C GLY A 17 8.30 -1.50 5.14
N LYS A 18 8.12 -2.39 6.12
CA LYS A 18 9.22 -3.17 6.71
C LYS A 18 9.89 -4.07 5.66
N VAL A 19 9.10 -4.76 4.84
CA VAL A 19 9.63 -5.70 3.83
C VAL A 19 10.40 -4.95 2.75
N VAL A 20 9.84 -3.83 2.25
CA VAL A 20 10.53 -2.98 1.27
C VAL A 20 11.83 -2.42 1.84
N ASP A 21 11.82 -1.90 3.07
CA ASP A 21 13.02 -1.42 3.71
C ASP A 21 14.08 -2.52 3.91
N TYR A 22 13.65 -3.72 4.31
CA TYR A 22 14.55 -4.87 4.46
C TYR A 22 15.25 -5.20 3.14
N LEU A 23 14.47 -5.29 2.05
CA LEU A 23 14.97 -5.63 0.72
C LEU A 23 15.71 -4.48 0.03
N ALA A 24 15.39 -3.23 0.37
CA ALA A 24 15.91 -2.04 -0.32
C ALA A 24 17.44 -2.02 -0.42
N GLY A 25 18.15 -2.55 0.59
CA GLY A 25 19.61 -2.63 0.58
C GLY A 25 20.21 -3.41 -0.59
N SER A 26 19.42 -4.30 -1.19
CA SER A 26 19.81 -5.16 -2.31
C SER A 26 19.30 -4.67 -3.68
N PHE A 27 18.74 -3.46 -3.75
CA PHE A 27 18.24 -2.84 -4.98
C PHE A 27 18.82 -1.46 -5.17
N ASP A 28 19.04 -1.04 -6.42
CA ASP A 28 19.55 0.29 -6.76
C ASP A 28 18.45 1.34 -6.72
N TYR A 29 17.25 1.00 -7.20
CA TYR A 29 16.08 1.89 -7.28
C TYR A 29 14.88 1.30 -6.56
N ILE A 30 14.21 2.11 -5.76
CA ILE A 30 12.92 1.79 -5.15
C ILE A 30 11.87 2.77 -5.69
N VAL A 31 10.84 2.22 -6.36
CA VAL A 31 9.87 3.01 -7.14
C VAL A 31 8.48 2.83 -6.56
N ARG A 32 7.88 3.90 -6.02
CA ARG A 32 6.47 3.94 -5.61
C ARG A 32 5.59 4.00 -6.86
N VAL A 33 4.66 3.07 -6.99
CA VAL A 33 3.91 2.89 -8.25
C VAL A 33 2.53 3.52 -8.25
N ALA A 34 1.87 3.67 -7.10
CA ALA A 34 0.49 4.14 -7.00
C ALA A 34 0.15 4.69 -5.61
N GLY A 35 -1.09 5.15 -5.43
CA GLY A 35 -1.59 5.72 -4.19
C GLY A 35 -1.15 7.18 -4.00
N GLY A 36 -1.11 7.62 -2.77
CA GLY A 36 -0.69 8.96 -2.39
C GLY A 36 -0.27 8.97 -0.91
N HIS A 37 -0.37 10.11 -0.24
CA HIS A 37 -0.04 10.25 1.17
C HIS A 37 -1.11 9.69 2.15
N ASN A 38 -2.05 8.90 1.64
CA ASN A 38 -3.01 8.13 2.45
C ASN A 38 -2.41 6.84 3.04
N ALA A 39 -1.31 6.34 2.49
CA ALA A 39 -0.56 5.25 3.06
C ALA A 39 0.47 5.77 4.08
N GLY A 40 0.79 4.97 5.08
CA GLY A 40 1.85 5.25 6.04
C GLY A 40 2.74 4.00 6.17
N HIS A 41 3.95 4.07 5.63
CA HIS A 41 4.94 3.00 5.77
C HIS A 41 5.81 3.28 6.99
N THR A 42 5.57 2.54 8.06
CA THR A 42 6.40 2.64 9.26
C THR A 42 7.62 1.74 9.12
N VAL A 43 8.81 2.33 9.28
CA VAL A 43 10.09 1.63 9.30
C VAL A 43 10.77 1.95 10.63
N ILE A 44 11.26 0.91 11.31
CA ILE A 44 12.00 1.04 12.58
C ILE A 44 13.46 0.66 12.32
N ILE A 45 14.36 1.61 12.56
CA ILE A 45 15.81 1.45 12.41
C ILE A 45 16.46 1.72 13.76
N GLY A 46 16.88 0.68 14.46
CA GLY A 46 17.35 0.82 15.84
C GLY A 46 16.22 1.34 16.74
N GLN A 47 16.40 2.53 17.32
CA GLN A 47 15.38 3.19 18.15
C GLN A 47 14.54 4.21 17.37
N ASP A 48 14.92 4.54 16.14
CA ASP A 48 14.28 5.56 15.35
C ASP A 48 13.11 5.00 14.55
N LYS A 49 11.96 5.67 14.66
CA LYS A 49 10.74 5.34 13.93
C LYS A 49 10.50 6.38 12.83
N HIS A 50 10.56 5.93 11.59
CA HIS A 50 10.23 6.74 10.41
C HIS A 50 8.85 6.34 9.86
N VAL A 51 8.02 7.34 9.57
CA VAL A 51 6.71 7.13 8.92
C VAL A 51 6.72 7.84 7.58
N LEU A 52 6.90 7.08 6.51
CA LEU A 52 6.93 7.60 5.14
C LEU A 52 5.55 7.47 4.50
N GLN A 53 5.13 8.49 3.76
CA GLN A 53 3.80 8.55 3.14
C GLN A 53 3.84 8.57 1.61
N LEU A 54 4.73 9.37 1.03
CA LEU A 54 4.91 9.54 -0.42
C LEU A 54 6.26 8.97 -0.90
N ILE A 55 7.31 9.27 -0.16
CA ILE A 55 8.67 8.89 -0.54
C ILE A 55 8.87 7.39 -0.30
N PRO A 56 9.38 6.62 -1.28
CA PRO A 56 9.67 5.20 -1.11
C PRO A 56 10.62 4.91 0.04
N CYS A 57 10.39 3.78 0.74
CA CYS A 57 11.17 3.40 1.94
C CYS A 57 12.68 3.29 1.69
N GLY A 58 13.10 3.03 0.47
CA GLY A 58 14.51 2.94 0.10
C GLY A 58 15.31 4.22 0.33
N ILE A 59 14.68 5.39 0.48
CA ILE A 59 15.38 6.65 0.78
C ILE A 59 16.15 6.58 2.10
N LEU A 60 15.72 5.74 3.03
CA LEU A 60 16.38 5.52 4.32
C LEU A 60 17.72 4.75 4.21
N ARG A 61 18.03 4.22 3.02
CA ARG A 61 19.31 3.58 2.72
C ARG A 61 20.24 4.57 2.00
N PRO A 62 21.52 4.65 2.33
CA PRO A 62 22.38 5.76 1.89
C PRO A 62 22.73 5.77 0.40
N LYS A 63 22.58 4.64 -0.30
CA LYS A 63 23.00 4.50 -1.71
C LYS A 63 21.85 4.33 -2.69
N GLN A 64 20.64 4.12 -2.20
CA GLN A 64 19.47 3.82 -3.02
C GLN A 64 18.80 5.07 -3.56
N HIS A 65 18.27 4.96 -4.78
CA HIS A 65 17.44 5.98 -5.39
C HIS A 65 15.96 5.68 -5.09
N ALA A 66 15.23 6.71 -4.66
CA ALA A 66 13.80 6.66 -4.42
C ALA A 66 13.06 7.40 -5.55
N VAL A 67 12.10 6.73 -6.18
CA VAL A 67 11.36 7.30 -7.33
C VAL A 67 9.87 7.32 -7.01
N ILE A 68 9.24 8.47 -7.13
CA ILE A 68 7.78 8.63 -7.11
C ILE A 68 7.30 8.52 -8.55
N GLY A 69 6.63 7.42 -8.90
CA GLY A 69 6.15 7.12 -10.24
C GLY A 69 4.93 7.95 -10.66
N MET A 70 4.60 7.91 -11.95
CA MET A 70 3.48 8.67 -12.53
C MET A 70 2.10 8.17 -12.07
N GLY A 71 2.03 6.98 -11.49
CA GLY A 71 0.79 6.44 -10.90
C GLY A 71 0.43 7.05 -9.56
N VAL A 72 1.36 7.71 -8.89
CA VAL A 72 1.15 8.35 -7.58
C VAL A 72 0.45 9.71 -7.77
N VAL A 73 -0.47 10.04 -6.85
CA VAL A 73 -0.99 11.40 -6.71
C VAL A 73 -0.27 12.10 -5.57
N VAL A 74 0.29 13.27 -5.83
CA VAL A 74 1.26 13.94 -4.96
C VAL A 74 0.67 15.22 -4.38
N ASP A 75 0.59 15.28 -3.06
CA ASP A 75 0.30 16.51 -2.33
C ASP A 75 1.62 17.28 -2.11
N PRO A 76 1.83 18.46 -2.71
CA PRO A 76 3.08 19.21 -2.59
C PRO A 76 3.42 19.59 -1.15
N VAL A 77 2.40 19.88 -0.33
CA VAL A 77 2.60 20.22 1.09
C VAL A 77 3.14 19.01 1.85
N ALA A 78 2.46 17.86 1.69
CA ALA A 78 2.88 16.63 2.34
C ALA A 78 4.30 16.22 1.90
N LEU A 79 4.61 16.35 0.62
CA LEU A 79 5.92 16.01 0.07
C LEU A 79 7.04 16.91 0.63
N VAL A 80 6.86 18.22 0.65
CA VAL A 80 7.84 19.16 1.21
C VAL A 80 8.08 18.86 2.69
N ASN A 81 7.01 18.66 3.45
CA ASN A 81 7.13 18.31 4.88
C ASN A 81 7.90 16.99 5.10
N GLU A 82 7.67 15.99 4.25
CA GLU A 82 8.36 14.70 4.34
C GLU A 82 9.85 14.84 3.97
N ILE A 83 10.21 15.62 2.95
CA ILE A 83 11.59 15.95 2.60
C ILE A 83 12.29 16.67 3.75
N GLU A 84 11.65 17.68 4.36
CA GLU A 84 12.21 18.42 5.48
C GLU A 84 12.39 17.54 6.72
N MET A 85 11.43 16.65 7.02
CA MET A 85 11.54 15.68 8.10
C MET A 85 12.73 14.75 7.91
N LEU A 86 12.89 14.18 6.72
CA LEU A 86 14.02 13.31 6.38
C LEU A 86 15.36 14.04 6.51
N SER A 87 15.44 15.27 6.01
CA SER A 87 16.65 16.08 6.10
C SER A 87 17.04 16.38 7.56
N ARG A 88 16.06 16.69 8.43
CA ARG A 88 16.29 16.88 9.88
C ARG A 88 16.77 15.61 10.57
N SER A 89 16.35 14.45 10.08
CA SER A 89 16.84 13.15 10.58
C SER A 89 18.18 12.71 9.97
N GLY A 90 18.88 13.60 9.25
CA GLY A 90 20.18 13.31 8.64
C GLY A 90 20.13 12.44 7.38
N VAL A 91 18.93 12.22 6.82
CA VAL A 91 18.79 11.47 5.56
C VAL A 91 19.02 12.41 4.38
N GLU A 92 20.05 12.12 3.59
CA GLU A 92 20.32 12.87 2.36
C GLU A 92 19.26 12.53 1.29
N VAL A 93 18.47 13.53 0.89
CA VAL A 93 17.41 13.36 -0.10
C VAL A 93 17.86 13.86 -1.49
N LYS A 94 18.70 14.91 -1.51
CA LYS A 94 19.19 15.53 -2.74
C LYS A 94 19.98 14.54 -3.60
N GLY A 95 19.68 14.51 -4.89
CA GLY A 95 20.32 13.61 -5.87
C GLY A 95 19.83 12.16 -5.83
N ARG A 96 19.01 11.78 -4.82
CA ARG A 96 18.49 10.42 -4.68
C ARG A 96 16.97 10.31 -4.78
N LEU A 97 16.23 11.39 -4.53
CA LEU A 97 14.79 11.44 -4.76
C LEU A 97 14.53 11.91 -6.19
N HIS A 98 13.63 11.21 -6.89
CA HIS A 98 13.18 11.50 -8.24
C HIS A 98 11.66 11.47 -8.28
N ILE A 99 11.03 12.49 -8.88
CA ILE A 99 9.58 12.63 -8.93
C ILE A 99 9.14 12.69 -10.38
N SER A 100 8.20 11.82 -10.76
CA SER A 100 7.68 11.82 -12.12
C SER A 100 7.07 13.17 -12.51
N ASN A 101 7.53 13.73 -13.60
CA ASN A 101 6.94 14.90 -14.22
C ASN A 101 5.48 14.68 -14.66
N ARG A 102 5.04 13.42 -14.80
CA ARG A 102 3.67 13.02 -15.17
C ARG A 102 2.79 12.67 -13.97
N ALA A 103 3.30 12.65 -12.73
CA ALA A 103 2.50 12.45 -11.53
C ALA A 103 1.50 13.60 -11.35
N HIS A 104 0.27 13.28 -10.91
CA HIS A 104 -0.78 14.27 -10.71
C HIS A 104 -0.69 14.92 -9.34
N LEU A 105 -1.01 16.19 -9.28
CA LEU A 105 -1.06 16.97 -8.05
C LEU A 105 -2.36 16.71 -7.29
N ILE A 106 -2.27 16.59 -5.98
CA ILE A 106 -3.41 16.80 -5.08
C ILE A 106 -3.44 18.29 -4.78
N PHE A 107 -4.47 18.95 -5.27
CA PHE A 107 -4.72 20.36 -4.98
C PHE A 107 -5.64 20.51 -3.76
N PRO A 108 -5.64 21.62 -3.03
CA PRO A 108 -6.46 21.79 -1.82
C PRO A 108 -7.95 21.46 -2.02
N TYR A 109 -8.53 21.80 -3.17
CA TYR A 109 -9.94 21.49 -3.45
C TYR A 109 -10.23 19.98 -3.44
N HIS A 110 -9.27 19.12 -3.75
CA HIS A 110 -9.48 17.67 -3.70
C HIS A 110 -9.79 17.21 -2.26
N ARG A 111 -9.11 17.77 -1.26
CA ARG A 111 -9.33 17.43 0.14
C ARG A 111 -10.71 17.91 0.62
N GLU A 112 -11.11 19.11 0.25
CA GLU A 112 -12.40 19.65 0.64
C GLU A 112 -13.57 18.93 -0.04
N LEU A 113 -13.43 18.59 -1.33
CA LEU A 113 -14.43 17.78 -2.03
C LEU A 113 -14.52 16.34 -1.48
N ASP A 114 -13.39 15.72 -1.09
CA ASP A 114 -13.38 14.40 -0.44
C ASP A 114 -14.18 14.42 0.88
N LYS A 115 -13.93 15.44 1.74
CA LYS A 115 -14.67 15.63 2.98
C LYS A 115 -16.17 15.88 2.74
N ALA A 116 -16.50 16.73 1.78
CA ALA A 116 -17.88 17.06 1.44
C ALA A 116 -18.64 15.84 0.91
N ALA A 117 -18.02 15.06 0.01
CA ALA A 117 -18.60 13.84 -0.53
C ALA A 117 -18.82 12.77 0.56
N GLU A 118 -17.85 12.55 1.46
CA GLU A 118 -18.01 11.63 2.59
C GLU A 118 -19.13 12.08 3.54
N SER A 119 -19.22 13.38 3.80
CA SER A 119 -20.30 13.93 4.65
C SER A 119 -21.68 13.74 4.01
N ALA A 120 -21.80 13.95 2.71
CA ALA A 120 -23.06 13.79 1.97
C ALA A 120 -23.56 12.33 1.92
N ARG A 121 -22.67 11.34 2.04
CA ARG A 121 -23.04 9.91 2.07
C ARG A 121 -23.73 9.47 3.35
N GLY A 122 -23.68 10.21 4.42
CA GLY A 122 -24.34 9.90 5.70
C GLY A 122 -23.91 8.52 6.24
N ALA A 123 -24.85 7.57 6.32
CA ALA A 123 -24.59 6.21 6.78
C ALA A 123 -23.77 5.35 5.80
N ASN A 124 -23.76 5.70 4.51
CA ASN A 124 -23.08 4.95 3.45
C ASN A 124 -21.65 5.44 3.21
N LYS A 125 -20.97 5.94 4.23
CA LYS A 125 -19.57 6.37 4.15
C LYS A 125 -18.66 5.22 3.74
N ILE A 126 -17.73 5.51 2.83
CA ILE A 126 -16.65 4.58 2.46
C ILE A 126 -15.61 4.50 3.59
N GLY A 127 -15.43 5.59 4.33
CA GLY A 127 -14.41 5.71 5.37
C GLY A 127 -13.07 6.18 4.80
N THR A 128 -13.10 7.13 3.85
CA THR A 128 -11.90 7.69 3.23
C THR A 128 -10.98 8.36 4.26
N THR A 129 -9.73 8.59 3.88
CA THR A 129 -8.76 9.32 4.72
C THR A 129 -8.95 10.83 4.65
N SER A 130 -9.90 11.33 3.86
CA SER A 130 -10.15 12.76 3.59
C SER A 130 -8.89 13.53 3.12
N ARG A 131 -8.03 12.86 2.37
CA ARG A 131 -6.77 13.41 1.84
C ARG A 131 -6.85 13.78 0.35
N GLY A 132 -8.03 13.71 -0.24
CA GLY A 132 -8.26 14.10 -1.64
C GLY A 132 -7.72 13.10 -2.66
N ILE A 133 -7.42 11.87 -2.25
CA ILE A 133 -6.85 10.85 -3.14
C ILE A 133 -7.85 10.48 -4.25
N GLY A 134 -9.10 10.12 -3.88
CA GLY A 134 -10.16 9.79 -4.83
C GLY A 134 -10.43 10.90 -5.83
N PRO A 135 -10.73 12.12 -5.39
CA PRO A 135 -10.94 13.26 -6.29
C PRO A 135 -9.74 13.58 -7.21
N ALA A 136 -8.50 13.35 -6.76
CA ALA A 136 -7.33 13.55 -7.62
C ALA A 136 -7.23 12.49 -8.73
N TYR A 137 -7.54 11.22 -8.43
CA TYR A 137 -7.66 10.18 -9.46
C TYR A 137 -8.86 10.40 -10.38
N GLU A 138 -9.99 10.90 -9.88
CA GLU A 138 -11.13 11.32 -10.70
C GLU A 138 -10.70 12.39 -11.72
N ASP A 139 -10.01 13.43 -11.30
CA ASP A 139 -9.51 14.48 -12.18
C ASP A 139 -8.49 13.95 -13.20
N LYS A 140 -7.62 13.02 -12.81
CA LYS A 140 -6.71 12.32 -13.71
C LYS A 140 -7.47 11.61 -14.83
N MET A 141 -8.49 10.81 -14.50
CA MET A 141 -9.29 10.05 -15.47
C MET A 141 -10.18 10.96 -16.31
N ALA A 142 -10.70 12.04 -15.74
CA ALA A 142 -11.43 13.09 -16.45
C ALA A 142 -10.53 13.98 -17.33
N ARG A 143 -9.22 13.82 -17.30
CA ARG A 143 -8.22 14.56 -18.11
C ARG A 143 -8.19 16.05 -17.81
N ARG A 144 -8.45 16.45 -16.58
CA ARG A 144 -8.43 17.85 -16.10
C ARG A 144 -7.44 18.08 -14.93
N GLY A 145 -6.80 16.98 -14.44
CA GLY A 145 -5.84 17.06 -13.35
C GLY A 145 -4.59 17.87 -13.72
N LEU A 146 -4.06 18.58 -12.74
CA LEU A 146 -2.76 19.25 -12.81
C LEU A 146 -1.64 18.26 -12.52
N ARG A 147 -0.49 18.39 -13.20
CA ARG A 147 0.64 17.47 -13.06
C ARG A 147 1.90 18.19 -12.57
N MET A 148 2.87 17.40 -12.11
CA MET A 148 4.16 17.91 -11.62
C MET A 148 4.89 18.72 -12.68
N CYS A 149 4.81 18.37 -13.99
CA CYS A 149 5.40 19.13 -15.08
C CYS A 149 4.80 20.53 -15.22
N ASP A 150 3.55 20.73 -14.84
CA ASP A 150 2.90 22.03 -14.94
C ASP A 150 3.56 23.06 -13.99
N LEU A 151 4.07 22.60 -12.82
CA LEU A 151 4.82 23.45 -11.88
C LEU A 151 6.12 24.02 -12.46
N LEU A 152 6.66 23.38 -13.51
CA LEU A 152 7.88 23.85 -14.19
C LEU A 152 7.63 25.02 -15.15
N ALA A 153 6.34 25.30 -15.44
CA ALA A 153 5.90 26.38 -16.33
C ALA A 153 4.84 27.27 -15.62
N PRO A 154 5.24 28.19 -14.73
CA PRO A 154 4.34 28.91 -13.83
C PRO A 154 3.17 29.61 -14.50
N GLU A 155 3.38 30.28 -15.65
CA GLU A 155 2.30 30.99 -16.35
C GLU A 155 1.25 30.01 -16.90
N LEU A 156 1.71 28.91 -17.51
CA LEU A 156 0.81 27.85 -17.99
C LEU A 156 0.09 27.16 -16.82
N PHE A 157 0.77 26.98 -15.69
CA PHE A 157 0.17 26.43 -14.48
C PHE A 157 -0.98 27.31 -13.98
N ARG A 158 -0.78 28.65 -13.90
CA ARG A 158 -1.81 29.59 -13.48
C ARG A 158 -3.03 29.54 -14.40
N GLU A 159 -2.80 29.51 -15.72
CA GLU A 159 -3.91 29.42 -16.69
C GLU A 159 -4.72 28.12 -16.53
N LYS A 160 -4.03 26.98 -16.42
CA LYS A 160 -4.68 25.67 -16.23
C LYS A 160 -5.40 25.60 -14.89
N ALA A 161 -4.74 26.03 -13.82
CA ALA A 161 -5.29 26.00 -12.46
C ALA A 161 -6.54 26.88 -12.35
N ALA A 162 -6.53 28.08 -12.90
CA ALA A 162 -7.69 28.98 -12.88
C ALA A 162 -8.94 28.33 -13.51
N ARG A 163 -8.77 27.62 -14.64
CA ARG A 163 -9.88 26.90 -15.30
C ARG A 163 -10.44 25.78 -14.41
N VAL A 164 -9.56 24.96 -13.84
CA VAL A 164 -9.96 23.83 -12.99
C VAL A 164 -10.59 24.34 -11.69
N VAL A 165 -9.98 25.34 -11.05
CA VAL A 165 -10.48 25.94 -9.81
C VAL A 165 -11.88 26.53 -10.02
N ALA A 166 -12.11 27.28 -11.12
CA ALA A 166 -13.44 27.84 -11.43
C ALA A 166 -14.51 26.74 -11.61
N GLU A 167 -14.15 25.59 -12.19
CA GLU A 167 -15.04 24.43 -12.29
C GLU A 167 -15.33 23.84 -10.91
N LYS A 168 -14.29 23.65 -10.08
CA LYS A 168 -14.43 23.06 -8.74
C LYS A 168 -15.19 23.95 -7.77
N ASN A 169 -15.03 25.27 -7.84
CA ASN A 169 -15.81 26.21 -7.07
C ASN A 169 -17.31 26.07 -7.39
N ARG A 170 -17.68 25.99 -8.69
CA ARG A 170 -19.07 25.76 -9.12
C ARG A 170 -19.61 24.40 -8.61
N LEU A 171 -18.80 23.35 -8.69
CA LEU A 171 -19.18 22.03 -8.20
C LEU A 171 -19.42 22.04 -6.67
N ALA A 172 -18.50 22.63 -5.92
CA ALA A 172 -18.59 22.73 -4.48
C ALA A 172 -19.88 23.46 -4.05
N LYS A 173 -20.17 24.58 -4.70
CA LYS A 173 -21.38 25.38 -4.44
C LYS A 173 -22.67 24.64 -4.83
N GLY A 174 -22.71 24.05 -6.02
CA GLY A 174 -23.92 23.41 -6.56
C GLY A 174 -24.25 22.06 -5.93
N ALA A 175 -23.25 21.21 -5.72
CA ALA A 175 -23.47 19.85 -5.20
C ALA A 175 -23.45 19.76 -3.66
N TYR A 176 -22.68 20.63 -3.00
CA TYR A 176 -22.46 20.52 -1.55
C TYR A 176 -22.83 21.77 -0.77
N GLY A 177 -23.32 22.84 -1.45
CA GLY A 177 -23.65 24.11 -0.81
C GLY A 177 -22.46 24.85 -0.19
N ALA A 178 -21.24 24.43 -0.54
CA ALA A 178 -20.01 25.01 0.00
C ALA A 178 -19.59 26.23 -0.85
N ASP A 179 -19.52 27.41 -0.21
CA ASP A 179 -19.01 28.64 -0.85
C ASP A 179 -17.49 28.75 -0.57
N ILE A 180 -16.70 27.99 -1.33
CA ILE A 180 -15.25 27.89 -1.18
C ILE A 180 -14.60 28.49 -2.42
N ASP A 181 -13.59 29.33 -2.21
CA ASP A 181 -12.73 29.86 -3.27
C ASP A 181 -11.31 29.32 -3.10
N PHE A 182 -10.85 28.55 -4.07
CA PHE A 182 -9.51 27.95 -4.10
C PHE A 182 -8.50 28.78 -4.92
N SER A 183 -8.83 30.00 -5.33
CA SER A 183 -7.99 30.80 -6.22
C SER A 183 -6.65 31.19 -5.59
N HIS A 184 -6.62 31.44 -4.29
CA HIS A 184 -5.40 31.82 -3.55
C HIS A 184 -4.39 30.66 -3.42
N GLU A 185 -4.83 29.39 -3.58
CA GLU A 185 -3.99 28.19 -3.46
C GLU A 185 -3.04 28.01 -4.65
N VAL A 186 -3.29 28.71 -5.76
CA VAL A 186 -2.50 28.57 -6.98
C VAL A 186 -1.06 29.05 -6.76
N ASP A 187 -0.89 30.26 -6.21
CA ASP A 187 0.43 30.83 -5.96
C ASP A 187 1.18 30.10 -4.82
N GLU A 188 0.46 29.63 -3.79
CA GLU A 188 1.06 28.82 -2.73
C GLU A 188 1.58 27.48 -3.28
N THR A 189 0.82 26.84 -4.18
CA THR A 189 1.27 25.61 -4.84
C THR A 189 2.51 25.83 -5.70
N LEU A 190 2.60 26.96 -6.41
CA LEU A 190 3.81 27.33 -7.17
C LEU A 190 5.02 27.55 -6.27
N LYS A 191 4.88 28.21 -5.12
CA LYS A 191 5.97 28.37 -4.15
C LYS A 191 6.50 27.01 -3.66
N LEU A 192 5.61 26.04 -3.41
CA LEU A 192 6.00 24.67 -3.08
C LEU A 192 6.67 23.98 -4.27
N GLY A 193 6.18 24.24 -5.49
CA GLY A 193 6.76 23.75 -6.75
C GLY A 193 8.23 24.13 -6.89
N GLU A 194 8.60 25.37 -6.57
CA GLU A 194 10.01 25.81 -6.60
C GLU A 194 10.91 25.02 -5.61
N LYS A 195 10.38 24.66 -4.43
CA LYS A 195 11.15 23.86 -3.46
C LYS A 195 11.44 22.43 -3.95
N ILE A 196 10.56 21.86 -4.77
CA ILE A 196 10.67 20.49 -5.26
C ILE A 196 11.12 20.38 -6.71
N ARG A 197 11.30 21.50 -7.41
CA ARG A 197 11.69 21.58 -8.83
C ARG A 197 12.87 20.68 -9.19
N GLY A 198 13.90 20.67 -8.34
CA GLY A 198 15.14 19.90 -8.55
C GLY A 198 14.99 18.39 -8.49
N TYR A 199 13.83 17.88 -8.06
CA TYR A 199 13.53 16.44 -7.99
C TYR A 199 12.67 15.97 -9.15
N ILE A 200 12.06 16.88 -9.95
CA ILE A 200 11.13 16.54 -11.02
C ILE A 200 11.90 16.11 -12.27
N CYS A 201 11.60 14.92 -12.78
CA CYS A 201 12.25 14.34 -13.94
C CYS A 201 11.30 13.44 -14.76
N ASP A 202 11.74 12.97 -15.92
CA ASP A 202 11.07 11.87 -16.61
C ASP A 202 11.45 10.54 -15.92
N SER A 203 10.60 10.14 -14.97
CA SER A 203 10.83 8.92 -14.21
C SER A 203 10.71 7.64 -15.03
N ALA A 204 9.93 7.67 -16.14
CA ALA A 204 9.80 6.51 -17.00
C ALA A 204 11.11 6.25 -17.75
N GLU A 205 11.71 7.29 -18.31
CA GLU A 205 13.02 7.20 -18.93
C GLU A 205 14.09 6.78 -17.93
N LEU A 206 14.13 7.42 -16.76
CA LEU A 206 15.08 7.10 -15.68
C LEU A 206 15.07 5.62 -15.31
N VAL A 207 13.89 5.05 -15.03
CA VAL A 207 13.76 3.66 -14.56
C VAL A 207 14.03 2.66 -15.71
N ASN A 208 13.58 2.96 -16.93
CA ASN A 208 13.87 2.09 -18.08
C ASN A 208 15.35 2.06 -18.43
N ASN A 209 16.04 3.20 -18.35
CA ASN A 209 17.49 3.28 -18.57
C ASN A 209 18.24 2.51 -17.47
N ALA A 210 17.87 2.67 -16.21
CA ALA A 210 18.44 1.88 -15.10
C ALA A 210 18.30 0.38 -15.34
N LEU A 211 17.12 -0.08 -15.78
CA LEU A 211 16.91 -1.49 -16.14
C LEU A 211 17.75 -1.93 -17.36
N ALA A 212 17.93 -1.08 -18.35
CA ALA A 212 18.77 -1.37 -19.52
C ALA A 212 20.25 -1.48 -19.15
N GLU A 213 20.71 -0.69 -18.18
CA GLU A 213 22.06 -0.75 -17.60
C GLU A 213 22.26 -1.94 -16.63
N GLY A 214 21.25 -2.78 -16.45
CA GLY A 214 21.35 -3.94 -15.55
C GLY A 214 21.15 -3.63 -14.07
N LYS A 215 20.75 -2.39 -13.72
CA LYS A 215 20.42 -2.00 -12.35
C LYS A 215 19.21 -2.77 -11.84
N SER A 216 19.16 -2.96 -10.53
CA SER A 216 18.06 -3.63 -9.84
C SER A 216 16.98 -2.63 -9.42
N VAL A 217 15.71 -3.00 -9.64
CA VAL A 217 14.55 -2.13 -9.36
C VAL A 217 13.52 -2.87 -8.53
N LEU A 218 13.13 -2.28 -7.39
CA LEU A 218 12.03 -2.73 -6.56
C LEU A 218 10.85 -1.76 -6.71
N PHE A 219 9.72 -2.29 -7.17
CA PHE A 219 8.47 -1.53 -7.30
C PHE A 219 7.65 -1.69 -6.02
N GLU A 220 7.50 -0.58 -5.29
CA GLU A 220 6.77 -0.51 -4.03
C GLU A 220 5.29 -0.23 -4.27
N GLY A 221 4.45 -1.26 -4.06
CA GLY A 221 3.01 -1.13 -4.10
C GLY A 221 2.45 -0.41 -2.87
N ALA A 222 1.23 0.07 -3.01
CA ALA A 222 0.45 0.68 -1.95
C ALA A 222 -0.85 -0.09 -1.73
N GLN A 223 -1.45 0.04 -0.55
CA GLN A 223 -2.69 -0.63 -0.17
C GLN A 223 -2.57 -2.17 -0.29
N GLY A 224 -3.58 -2.86 -0.74
CA GLY A 224 -3.59 -4.32 -0.94
C GLY A 224 -4.55 -4.71 -2.06
N THR A 225 -4.44 -5.94 -2.55
CA THR A 225 -5.21 -6.45 -3.70
C THR A 225 -6.73 -6.27 -3.53
N MET A 226 -7.23 -6.50 -2.31
CA MET A 226 -8.67 -6.36 -2.04
C MET A 226 -9.14 -4.91 -1.91
N LEU A 227 -8.22 -3.95 -1.99
CA LEU A 227 -8.50 -2.52 -2.09
C LEU A 227 -8.23 -1.96 -3.50
N ASP A 228 -7.85 -2.78 -4.47
CA ASP A 228 -7.65 -2.36 -5.86
C ASP A 228 -8.96 -1.85 -6.48
N ILE A 229 -8.87 -0.81 -7.31
CA ILE A 229 -10.06 -0.17 -7.91
C ILE A 229 -10.87 -1.11 -8.79
N ASP A 230 -10.21 -2.05 -9.48
CA ASP A 230 -10.83 -2.98 -10.43
C ASP A 230 -11.08 -4.36 -9.82
N HIS A 231 -10.18 -4.83 -8.95
CA HIS A 231 -10.15 -6.20 -8.41
C HIS A 231 -10.58 -6.30 -6.94
N GLY A 232 -10.72 -5.18 -6.25
CA GLY A 232 -11.08 -5.15 -4.84
C GLY A 232 -12.57 -5.22 -4.56
N THR A 233 -12.91 -5.04 -3.29
CA THR A 233 -14.29 -5.07 -2.77
C THR A 233 -15.03 -3.75 -3.05
N TYR A 234 -15.22 -3.41 -4.33
CA TYR A 234 -15.91 -2.18 -4.75
C TYR A 234 -17.32 -2.07 -4.13
N PRO A 235 -17.77 -0.89 -3.62
CA PRO A 235 -17.09 0.42 -3.69
C PRO A 235 -16.09 0.70 -2.54
N TYR A 236 -15.86 -0.22 -1.64
CA TYR A 236 -14.98 -0.07 -0.48
C TYR A 236 -13.52 -0.36 -0.85
N VAL A 237 -12.97 0.45 -1.73
CA VAL A 237 -11.63 0.32 -2.34
C VAL A 237 -10.88 1.65 -2.36
N THR A 238 -9.62 1.63 -2.73
CA THR A 238 -8.87 2.83 -3.10
C THR A 238 -9.10 3.17 -4.59
N SER A 239 -8.92 4.42 -4.97
CA SER A 239 -9.06 4.85 -6.37
C SER A 239 -7.82 4.57 -7.22
N SER A 240 -6.92 3.72 -6.78
CA SER A 240 -5.66 3.41 -7.45
C SER A 240 -5.52 1.92 -7.76
N SER A 241 -4.67 1.59 -8.74
CA SER A 241 -4.29 0.22 -9.02
C SER A 241 -3.31 -0.27 -7.96
N ALA A 242 -3.76 -1.18 -7.10
CA ALA A 242 -3.00 -1.76 -6.00
C ALA A 242 -2.39 -3.13 -6.34
N THR A 243 -2.70 -3.66 -7.52
CA THR A 243 -2.17 -4.92 -8.05
C THR A 243 -0.83 -4.75 -8.75
N SER A 244 -0.17 -5.87 -9.09
CA SER A 244 1.13 -5.88 -9.80
C SER A 244 1.07 -5.19 -11.16
N GLY A 245 -0.09 -5.22 -11.85
CA GLY A 245 -0.33 -4.49 -13.09
C GLY A 245 -0.18 -2.97 -12.93
N GLY A 246 -0.48 -2.44 -11.73
CA GLY A 246 -0.26 -1.04 -11.39
C GLY A 246 1.20 -0.60 -11.45
N ALA A 247 2.15 -1.52 -11.34
CA ALA A 247 3.58 -1.19 -11.49
C ALA A 247 3.91 -0.76 -12.92
N THR A 248 3.35 -1.39 -13.93
CA THR A 248 3.58 -1.03 -15.33
C THR A 248 2.96 0.31 -15.69
N THR A 249 1.68 0.51 -15.38
CA THR A 249 0.95 1.74 -15.68
C THR A 249 1.43 2.92 -14.84
N GLY A 250 1.87 2.65 -13.60
CA GLY A 250 2.33 3.67 -12.66
C GLY A 250 3.77 4.12 -12.84
N THR A 251 4.56 3.41 -13.67
CA THR A 251 5.98 3.75 -13.86
C THR A 251 6.39 3.91 -15.33
N GLY A 252 5.61 3.36 -16.27
CA GLY A 252 5.97 3.30 -17.69
C GLY A 252 7.00 2.21 -18.01
N VAL A 253 7.23 1.27 -17.08
CA VAL A 253 8.06 0.09 -17.33
C VAL A 253 7.21 -0.98 -18.02
N PRO A 254 7.66 -1.57 -19.14
CA PRO A 254 6.89 -2.60 -19.83
C PRO A 254 6.72 -3.86 -18.96
N PRO A 255 5.58 -4.57 -19.05
CA PRO A 255 5.33 -5.77 -18.23
C PRO A 255 6.39 -6.86 -18.42
N THR A 256 6.98 -6.98 -19.61
CA THR A 256 8.04 -7.95 -19.93
C THR A 256 9.35 -7.71 -19.19
N LYS A 257 9.52 -6.53 -18.57
CA LYS A 257 10.70 -6.18 -17.75
C LYS A 257 10.50 -6.46 -16.27
N ILE A 258 9.28 -6.71 -15.82
CA ILE A 258 8.98 -7.15 -14.45
C ILE A 258 9.21 -8.67 -14.40
N LYS A 259 10.08 -9.10 -13.48
CA LYS A 259 10.50 -10.51 -13.41
C LYS A 259 9.80 -11.30 -12.31
N HIS A 260 9.53 -10.64 -11.17
CA HIS A 260 8.97 -11.31 -10.01
C HIS A 260 7.94 -10.43 -9.31
N VAL A 261 6.98 -11.09 -8.67
CA VAL A 261 5.97 -10.47 -7.82
C VAL A 261 6.03 -11.10 -6.43
N LEU A 262 6.24 -10.25 -5.43
CA LEU A 262 6.27 -10.63 -4.04
C LEU A 262 4.95 -10.20 -3.36
N GLY A 263 4.18 -11.17 -2.91
CA GLY A 263 2.94 -10.93 -2.17
C GLY A 263 3.21 -10.82 -0.67
N ILE A 264 2.67 -9.79 -0.03
CA ILE A 264 2.78 -9.63 1.43
C ILE A 264 1.43 -9.94 2.07
N SER A 265 1.42 -10.86 3.03
CA SER A 265 0.27 -11.21 3.86
C SER A 265 0.65 -11.16 5.33
N LYS A 266 -0.26 -10.77 6.19
CA LYS A 266 -0.14 -11.07 7.63
C LYS A 266 -0.46 -12.54 7.89
N ALA A 267 -0.04 -13.06 9.03
CA ALA A 267 -0.51 -14.35 9.53
C ALA A 267 -2.02 -14.38 9.82
N TYR A 268 -2.67 -13.23 9.84
CA TYR A 268 -4.12 -13.00 9.97
C TYR A 268 -4.57 -11.94 8.96
N THR A 269 -5.78 -11.44 9.10
CA THR A 269 -6.29 -10.41 8.18
C THR A 269 -6.73 -9.18 8.94
N THR A 270 -6.52 -8.00 8.39
CA THR A 270 -7.09 -6.75 8.94
C THR A 270 -7.74 -5.92 7.86
N ARG A 271 -8.76 -5.14 8.24
CA ARG A 271 -9.40 -4.17 7.36
C ARG A 271 -9.63 -2.85 8.08
N VAL A 272 -9.42 -1.75 7.38
CA VAL A 272 -9.79 -0.40 7.81
C VAL A 272 -11.00 0.07 7.01
N GLY A 273 -11.94 0.75 7.68
CA GLY A 273 -13.15 1.29 7.04
C GLY A 273 -14.26 0.26 6.85
N GLY A 274 -15.25 0.64 6.06
CA GLY A 274 -16.42 -0.17 5.78
C GLY A 274 -16.19 -1.30 4.78
N GLY A 275 -17.27 -2.02 4.48
CA GLY A 275 -17.31 -3.08 3.50
C GLY A 275 -17.14 -4.49 4.05
N PRO A 276 -17.32 -5.50 3.18
CA PRO A 276 -17.36 -6.89 3.56
C PRO A 276 -16.03 -7.39 4.15
N PHE A 277 -16.14 -8.17 5.22
CA PHE A 277 -15.00 -8.80 5.89
C PHE A 277 -15.42 -10.17 6.44
N PRO A 278 -15.54 -11.19 5.60
CA PRO A 278 -16.14 -12.48 5.97
C PRO A 278 -15.47 -13.21 7.12
N THR A 279 -14.15 -13.05 7.25
CA THR A 279 -13.35 -13.72 8.28
C THR A 279 -13.15 -12.89 9.54
N GLU A 280 -13.95 -11.82 9.75
CA GLU A 280 -13.85 -10.99 10.94
C GLU A 280 -14.01 -11.83 12.21
N MET A 281 -13.11 -11.63 13.14
CA MET A 281 -13.10 -12.34 14.44
C MET A 281 -14.20 -11.80 15.35
N PRO A 282 -14.74 -12.63 16.27
CA PRO A 282 -15.53 -12.15 17.39
C PRO A 282 -14.79 -11.09 18.22
N ASP A 283 -15.53 -10.23 18.91
CA ASP A 283 -14.98 -9.01 19.55
C ASP A 283 -13.80 -9.28 20.50
N LEU A 284 -13.88 -10.33 21.33
CA LEU A 284 -12.84 -10.64 22.30
C LEU A 284 -11.53 -11.08 21.61
N GLU A 285 -11.63 -11.97 20.63
CA GLU A 285 -10.48 -12.45 19.87
C GLU A 285 -9.89 -11.33 19.01
N ALA A 286 -10.77 -10.51 18.37
CA ALA A 286 -10.37 -9.36 17.61
C ALA A 286 -9.63 -8.31 18.46
N GLN A 287 -10.05 -8.13 19.71
CA GLN A 287 -9.39 -7.21 20.63
C GLN A 287 -8.00 -7.71 21.01
N GLU A 288 -7.84 -8.97 21.36
CA GLU A 288 -6.54 -9.55 21.69
C GLU A 288 -5.54 -9.43 20.54
N VAL A 289 -5.95 -9.83 19.33
CA VAL A 289 -5.13 -9.71 18.11
C VAL A 289 -4.80 -8.25 17.81
N ARG A 290 -5.75 -7.32 17.99
CA ARG A 290 -5.54 -5.88 17.78
C ARG A 290 -4.52 -5.29 18.73
N GLU A 291 -4.59 -5.64 20.01
CA GLU A 291 -3.67 -5.13 21.04
C GLU A 291 -2.26 -5.68 20.83
N ARG A 292 -2.10 -7.00 20.67
CA ARG A 292 -0.82 -7.63 20.40
C ARG A 292 -0.20 -7.17 19.08
N GLY A 293 -1.01 -7.12 18.04
CA GLY A 293 -0.60 -6.68 16.71
C GLY A 293 -0.43 -5.17 16.58
N LYS A 294 -0.79 -4.38 17.60
CA LYS A 294 -0.85 -2.91 17.53
C LYS A 294 -1.59 -2.44 16.28
N GLU A 295 -2.77 -3.06 16.04
CA GLU A 295 -3.57 -2.84 14.83
C GLU A 295 -4.41 -1.56 14.94
N PHE A 296 -3.69 -0.44 14.85
CA PHE A 296 -4.25 0.90 14.79
C PHE A 296 -3.71 1.65 13.57
N GLY A 297 -4.50 2.52 12.99
CA GLY A 297 -4.08 3.31 11.83
C GLY A 297 -2.89 4.21 12.17
N ALA A 298 -1.78 4.09 11.44
CA ALA A 298 -0.55 4.85 11.71
C ALA A 298 -0.74 6.38 11.67
N VAL A 299 -1.74 6.86 10.92
CA VAL A 299 -2.04 8.29 10.73
C VAL A 299 -3.27 8.72 11.52
N THR A 300 -4.30 7.89 11.57
CA THR A 300 -5.61 8.25 12.16
C THR A 300 -5.83 7.69 13.57
N GLY A 301 -4.99 6.75 14.02
CA GLY A 301 -5.17 6.03 15.28
C GLY A 301 -6.43 5.14 15.34
N ARG A 302 -7.21 5.03 14.26
CA ARG A 302 -8.43 4.21 14.23
C ARG A 302 -8.09 2.73 14.45
N PRO A 303 -8.86 2.00 15.29
CA PRO A 303 -8.70 0.57 15.45
C PRO A 303 -9.03 -0.13 14.11
N ARG A 304 -8.20 -1.11 13.75
CA ARG A 304 -8.47 -1.98 12.61
C ARG A 304 -9.40 -3.11 13.02
N ARG A 305 -10.29 -3.50 12.12
CA ARG A 305 -11.02 -4.75 12.21
C ARG A 305 -10.01 -5.89 12.02
N CYS A 306 -10.06 -6.91 12.86
CA CYS A 306 -9.18 -8.08 12.81
C CYS A 306 -9.98 -9.31 12.43
N GLY A 307 -9.40 -10.18 11.63
CA GLY A 307 -10.04 -11.41 11.14
C GLY A 307 -9.02 -12.54 10.99
N TRP A 308 -9.51 -13.76 10.91
CA TRP A 308 -8.71 -14.95 10.64
C TRP A 308 -8.07 -14.88 9.25
N LEU A 309 -6.99 -15.63 9.05
CA LEU A 309 -6.35 -15.71 7.75
C LEU A 309 -7.33 -16.23 6.70
N ASP A 310 -7.37 -15.55 5.57
CA ASP A 310 -8.29 -15.84 4.47
C ASP A 310 -7.52 -16.34 3.24
N LEU A 311 -7.43 -17.68 3.11
CA LEU A 311 -6.72 -18.30 1.99
C LEU A 311 -7.52 -18.23 0.67
N ALA A 312 -8.85 -18.06 0.73
CA ALA A 312 -9.64 -17.82 -0.47
C ALA A 312 -9.27 -16.47 -1.09
N VAL A 313 -9.11 -15.44 -0.26
CA VAL A 313 -8.58 -14.12 -0.68
C VAL A 313 -7.15 -14.23 -1.19
N LEU A 314 -6.27 -14.95 -0.48
CA LEU A 314 -4.87 -15.06 -0.92
C LEU A 314 -4.73 -15.83 -2.23
N ARG A 315 -5.58 -16.85 -2.47
CA ARG A 315 -5.63 -17.56 -3.76
C ARG A 315 -6.05 -16.63 -4.89
N TYR A 316 -7.06 -15.80 -4.66
CA TYR A 316 -7.46 -14.78 -5.62
C TYR A 316 -6.34 -13.76 -5.86
N ALA A 317 -5.74 -13.24 -4.79
CA ALA A 317 -4.62 -12.30 -4.89
C ALA A 317 -3.42 -12.90 -5.65
N LYS A 318 -3.09 -14.18 -5.40
CA LYS A 318 -2.06 -14.91 -6.17
C LYS A 318 -2.36 -14.90 -7.66
N MET A 319 -3.60 -15.25 -8.04
CA MET A 319 -4.03 -15.31 -9.44
C MET A 319 -3.93 -13.94 -10.12
N ILE A 320 -4.47 -12.89 -9.50
CA ILE A 320 -4.51 -11.55 -10.10
C ILE A 320 -3.12 -10.94 -10.23
N ASN A 321 -2.26 -11.16 -9.25
CA ASN A 321 -0.94 -10.55 -9.22
C ASN A 321 0.16 -11.39 -9.85
N GLY A 322 -0.05 -12.70 -10.04
CA GLY A 322 1.02 -13.61 -10.44
C GLY A 322 2.10 -13.74 -9.35
N ILE A 323 1.70 -13.93 -8.08
CA ILE A 323 2.64 -13.99 -6.95
C ILE A 323 3.55 -15.20 -7.07
N ASP A 324 4.87 -14.95 -7.12
CA ASP A 324 5.93 -15.97 -7.19
C ASP A 324 6.35 -16.44 -5.78
N SER A 325 6.34 -15.54 -4.81
CA SER A 325 6.76 -15.83 -3.45
C SER A 325 5.95 -14.99 -2.45
N LEU A 326 5.65 -15.55 -1.27
CA LEU A 326 4.93 -14.88 -0.20
C LEU A 326 5.86 -14.44 0.92
N VAL A 327 5.51 -13.31 1.52
CA VAL A 327 6.03 -12.90 2.83
C VAL A 327 4.90 -12.99 3.83
N ILE A 328 5.13 -13.71 4.93
CA ILE A 328 4.19 -13.75 6.05
C ILE A 328 4.70 -12.83 7.15
N THR A 329 3.90 -11.84 7.52
CA THR A 329 4.24 -10.87 8.57
C THR A 329 3.42 -11.12 9.84
N LYS A 330 3.93 -10.62 10.97
CA LYS A 330 3.22 -10.64 12.26
C LYS A 330 2.86 -12.04 12.74
N LEU A 331 3.76 -13.00 12.54
CA LEU A 331 3.59 -14.36 13.05
C LEU A 331 3.49 -14.38 14.58
N ASP A 332 4.29 -13.55 15.25
CA ASP A 332 4.37 -13.33 16.69
C ASP A 332 3.05 -12.92 17.36
N VAL A 333 2.10 -12.40 16.59
CA VAL A 333 0.80 -11.98 17.12
C VAL A 333 -0.04 -13.18 17.58
N PHE A 334 0.19 -14.35 17.00
CA PHE A 334 -0.51 -15.58 17.33
C PHE A 334 0.16 -16.43 18.42
N ASP A 335 1.20 -15.95 19.08
CA ASP A 335 1.96 -16.69 20.10
C ASP A 335 1.15 -17.19 21.30
N THR A 336 -0.02 -16.59 21.58
CA THR A 336 -0.92 -17.01 22.68
C THR A 336 -2.09 -17.86 22.22
N GLN A 337 -2.29 -17.99 20.92
CA GLN A 337 -3.43 -18.73 20.38
C GLN A 337 -3.22 -20.24 20.54
N ARG A 338 -4.21 -20.92 21.11
CA ARG A 338 -4.22 -22.40 21.24
C ARG A 338 -4.70 -23.07 19.96
N GLU A 339 -5.59 -22.41 19.25
CA GLU A 339 -6.16 -22.84 17.98
C GLU A 339 -6.27 -21.64 17.05
N ILE A 340 -5.95 -21.84 15.79
CA ILE A 340 -6.00 -20.80 14.75
C ILE A 340 -6.97 -21.27 13.68
N GLN A 341 -7.97 -20.46 13.40
CA GLN A 341 -8.90 -20.68 12.30
C GLN A 341 -8.34 -20.14 10.99
N VAL A 342 -8.39 -20.93 9.93
CA VAL A 342 -7.96 -20.50 8.58
C VAL A 342 -9.12 -20.72 7.62
N CYS A 343 -9.56 -19.64 6.96
CA CYS A 343 -10.61 -19.74 5.96
C CYS A 343 -10.05 -20.30 4.65
N THR A 344 -10.57 -21.44 4.21
CA THR A 344 -10.12 -22.14 3.00
C THR A 344 -11.06 -21.96 1.81
N ALA A 345 -12.34 -21.64 2.05
CA ALA A 345 -13.38 -21.47 1.04
C ALA A 345 -14.54 -20.64 1.59
N TYR A 346 -15.46 -20.30 0.71
CA TYR A 346 -16.75 -19.69 1.08
C TYR A 346 -17.93 -20.53 0.65
N LYS A 347 -19.05 -20.36 1.35
CA LYS A 347 -20.36 -20.78 0.92
C LYS A 347 -21.26 -19.56 0.74
N TYR A 348 -22.10 -19.60 -0.28
CA TYR A 348 -23.16 -18.61 -0.48
C TYR A 348 -24.47 -19.32 -0.69
N LYS A 349 -25.51 -18.95 0.08
CA LYS A 349 -26.82 -19.63 0.10
C LYS A 349 -26.69 -21.15 0.29
N GLY A 350 -25.75 -21.58 1.13
CA GLY A 350 -25.47 -22.99 1.46
C GLY A 350 -24.68 -23.78 0.41
N GLN A 351 -24.38 -23.20 -0.75
CA GLN A 351 -23.58 -23.85 -1.80
C GLN A 351 -22.11 -23.39 -1.76
N PRO A 352 -21.16 -24.27 -2.08
CA PRO A 352 -19.76 -23.87 -2.25
C PRO A 352 -19.63 -22.77 -3.30
N LEU A 353 -18.81 -21.75 -3.00
CA LEU A 353 -18.52 -20.66 -3.90
C LEU A 353 -17.16 -20.85 -4.55
N GLY A 354 -17.13 -20.96 -5.90
CA GLY A 354 -15.89 -21.16 -6.64
C GLY A 354 -15.11 -19.88 -6.91
N GLU A 355 -15.80 -18.75 -7.01
CA GLU A 355 -15.24 -17.44 -7.38
C GLU A 355 -15.53 -16.41 -6.30
N MET A 356 -14.73 -15.35 -6.29
CA MET A 356 -14.96 -14.21 -5.39
C MET A 356 -16.18 -13.42 -5.90
N PRO A 357 -17.17 -13.07 -5.03
CA PRO A 357 -18.31 -12.27 -5.46
C PRO A 357 -17.87 -10.88 -5.93
N ALA A 358 -18.40 -10.45 -7.07
CA ALA A 358 -18.18 -9.10 -7.57
C ALA A 358 -19.05 -8.06 -6.84
N LEU A 359 -20.22 -8.47 -6.33
CA LEU A 359 -21.10 -7.59 -5.55
C LEU A 359 -20.71 -7.59 -4.08
N ALA A 360 -20.52 -6.40 -3.50
CA ALA A 360 -20.20 -6.25 -2.08
C ALA A 360 -21.28 -6.87 -1.19
N GLU A 361 -22.54 -6.69 -1.55
CA GLU A 361 -23.73 -7.23 -0.83
C GLU A 361 -23.77 -8.75 -0.83
N GLU A 362 -23.28 -9.40 -1.89
CA GLU A 362 -23.11 -10.86 -1.90
C GLU A 362 -21.92 -11.28 -1.05
N TYR A 363 -20.83 -10.54 -1.15
CA TYR A 363 -19.62 -10.82 -0.37
C TYR A 363 -19.83 -10.64 1.13
N GLU A 364 -20.71 -9.73 1.56
CA GLU A 364 -21.13 -9.60 2.97
C GLU A 364 -21.93 -10.82 3.48
N ARG A 365 -22.54 -11.60 2.58
CA ARG A 365 -23.39 -12.75 2.92
C ARG A 365 -22.72 -14.10 2.73
N VAL A 366 -21.46 -14.13 2.30
CA VAL A 366 -20.73 -15.40 2.25
C VAL A 366 -20.44 -15.90 3.65
N VAL A 367 -20.45 -17.22 3.78
CA VAL A 367 -20.10 -17.91 5.02
C VAL A 367 -18.72 -18.53 4.85
N PRO A 368 -17.72 -18.13 5.63
CA PRO A 368 -16.39 -18.71 5.56
C PRO A 368 -16.41 -20.18 6.01
N VAL A 369 -15.62 -21.00 5.33
CA VAL A 369 -15.37 -22.39 5.70
C VAL A 369 -13.99 -22.44 6.32
N TYR A 370 -13.95 -22.73 7.61
CA TYR A 370 -12.72 -22.76 8.37
C TYR A 370 -12.13 -24.16 8.49
N GLN A 371 -10.82 -24.21 8.53
CA GLN A 371 -10.02 -25.31 9.04
C GLN A 371 -9.30 -24.84 10.32
N ALA A 372 -9.51 -25.57 11.41
CA ALA A 372 -8.80 -25.34 12.65
C ALA A 372 -7.39 -25.94 12.56
N LEU A 373 -6.38 -25.20 12.97
CA LEU A 373 -5.01 -25.64 13.09
C LEU A 373 -4.54 -25.43 14.55
N PRO A 374 -3.65 -26.28 15.07
CA PRO A 374 -3.05 -26.05 16.38
C PRO A 374 -2.28 -24.73 16.41
N GLY A 375 -2.51 -23.91 17.43
CA GLY A 375 -1.63 -22.80 17.76
C GLY A 375 -0.36 -23.28 18.46
N TRP A 376 0.59 -22.40 18.66
CA TRP A 376 1.89 -22.81 19.23
C TRP A 376 2.09 -22.43 20.69
N CYS A 377 1.40 -21.45 21.23
CA CYS A 377 1.52 -21.01 22.62
C CYS A 377 2.97 -20.84 23.12
N GLU A 378 3.85 -20.41 22.23
CA GLU A 378 5.27 -20.19 22.44
C GLU A 378 5.67 -18.83 21.83
N ASP A 379 6.69 -18.18 22.43
CA ASP A 379 7.16 -16.87 21.97
C ASP A 379 7.99 -17.00 20.69
N THR A 380 7.50 -16.39 19.60
CA THR A 380 8.21 -16.31 18.32
C THR A 380 8.79 -14.92 18.07
N TYR A 381 8.56 -13.95 18.97
CA TYR A 381 9.02 -12.58 18.80
C TYR A 381 10.54 -12.50 18.63
N GLY A 382 10.99 -11.85 17.56
CA GLY A 382 12.42 -11.64 17.28
C GLY A 382 13.20 -12.89 16.86
N VAL A 383 12.55 -14.04 16.63
CA VAL A 383 13.21 -15.23 16.10
C VAL A 383 13.73 -14.94 14.69
N LYS A 384 15.01 -15.28 14.44
CA LYS A 384 15.74 -15.04 13.19
C LYS A 384 16.09 -16.29 12.40
N ASP A 385 15.83 -17.46 12.97
CA ASP A 385 16.15 -18.77 12.41
C ASP A 385 14.89 -19.63 12.35
N ALA A 386 14.54 -20.14 11.18
CA ALA A 386 13.36 -20.99 10.97
C ALA A 386 13.38 -22.26 11.85
N GLY A 387 14.56 -22.83 12.09
CA GLY A 387 14.73 -24.02 12.93
C GLY A 387 14.38 -23.78 14.41
N ARG A 388 14.23 -22.52 14.84
CA ARG A 388 13.83 -22.14 16.19
C ARG A 388 12.34 -21.83 16.32
N LEU A 389 11.60 -21.86 15.23
CA LEU A 389 10.15 -21.70 15.29
C LEU A 389 9.50 -22.96 15.85
N PRO A 390 8.44 -22.82 16.68
CA PRO A 390 7.64 -23.96 17.14
C PRO A 390 7.13 -24.81 15.98
N LYS A 391 7.03 -26.11 16.18
CA LYS A 391 6.54 -27.03 15.15
C LYS A 391 5.17 -26.63 14.61
N ALA A 392 4.24 -26.22 15.47
CA ALA A 392 2.91 -25.78 15.04
C ALA A 392 2.96 -24.51 14.17
N ALA A 393 3.88 -23.57 14.44
CA ALA A 393 4.10 -22.39 13.60
C ALA A 393 4.66 -22.78 12.21
N LEU A 394 5.59 -23.73 12.16
CA LEU A 394 6.11 -24.27 10.89
C LEU A 394 5.02 -25.01 10.11
N ASP A 395 4.19 -25.81 10.80
CA ASP A 395 3.07 -26.54 10.18
C ASP A 395 2.01 -25.56 9.65
N TYR A 396 1.74 -24.44 10.34
CA TYR A 396 0.89 -23.35 9.88
C TYR A 396 1.42 -22.70 8.58
N LEU A 397 2.71 -22.37 8.56
CA LEU A 397 3.35 -21.79 7.37
C LEU A 397 3.34 -22.77 6.19
N ARG A 398 3.61 -24.05 6.46
CA ARG A 398 3.55 -25.10 5.44
C ARG A 398 2.14 -25.25 4.90
N PHE A 399 1.12 -25.24 5.73
CA PHE A 399 -0.27 -25.30 5.31
C PHE A 399 -0.64 -24.16 4.35
N ILE A 400 -0.20 -22.93 4.65
CA ILE A 400 -0.40 -21.77 3.75
C ILE A 400 0.29 -22.01 2.40
N SER A 401 1.57 -22.40 2.43
CA SER A 401 2.37 -22.64 1.22
C SER A 401 1.77 -23.74 0.34
N ASP A 402 1.38 -24.86 0.95
CA ASP A 402 0.81 -26.02 0.26
C ASP A 402 -0.57 -25.69 -0.33
N PHE A 403 -1.42 -24.97 0.41
CA PHE A 403 -2.73 -24.56 -0.09
C PHE A 403 -2.63 -23.61 -1.29
N LEU A 404 -1.73 -22.65 -1.22
CA LEU A 404 -1.56 -21.64 -2.28
C LEU A 404 -0.63 -22.11 -3.40
N GLN A 405 0.14 -23.19 -3.22
CA GLN A 405 1.19 -23.61 -4.13
C GLN A 405 2.14 -22.43 -4.46
N VAL A 406 2.64 -21.78 -3.38
CA VAL A 406 3.60 -20.66 -3.45
C VAL A 406 4.57 -20.78 -2.28
N GLU A 407 5.86 -20.59 -2.53
CA GLU A 407 6.85 -20.59 -1.46
C GLU A 407 6.66 -19.42 -0.49
N ILE A 408 7.03 -19.62 0.77
CA ILE A 408 7.19 -18.52 1.73
C ILE A 408 8.66 -18.12 1.74
N GLY A 409 8.95 -16.98 1.11
CA GLY A 409 10.31 -16.47 0.97
C GLY A 409 10.80 -15.62 2.15
N MET A 410 9.88 -15.18 3.01
CA MET A 410 10.25 -14.40 4.20
C MET A 410 9.17 -14.52 5.27
N ILE A 411 9.60 -14.54 6.53
CA ILE A 411 8.72 -14.54 7.70
C ILE A 411 9.16 -13.39 8.63
N SER A 412 8.21 -12.55 9.03
CA SER A 412 8.46 -11.47 9.98
C SER A 412 7.89 -11.85 11.35
N THR A 413 8.74 -11.84 12.35
CA THR A 413 8.49 -12.25 13.74
C THR A 413 8.49 -11.07 14.71
N GLY A 414 8.42 -9.84 14.23
CA GLY A 414 8.38 -8.61 15.02
C GLY A 414 8.41 -7.36 14.13
N PRO A 415 8.27 -6.16 14.69
CA PRO A 415 8.25 -4.91 13.93
C PRO A 415 9.64 -4.45 13.49
N GLU A 416 10.71 -4.86 14.19
CA GLU A 416 12.08 -4.47 13.91
C GLU A 416 12.56 -5.11 12.59
N ARG A 417 13.46 -4.39 11.89
CA ARG A 417 14.06 -4.88 10.64
C ARG A 417 14.64 -6.29 10.80
N ASP A 418 15.39 -6.53 11.87
CA ASP A 418 16.13 -7.77 12.12
C ASP A 418 15.26 -8.93 12.62
N ALA A 419 14.02 -8.67 13.06
CA ALA A 419 13.07 -9.69 13.43
C ALA A 419 12.46 -10.33 12.17
N THR A 420 13.33 -10.97 11.37
CA THR A 420 13.02 -11.47 10.03
C THR A 420 13.78 -12.75 9.75
N ILE A 421 13.08 -13.74 9.22
CA ILE A 421 13.62 -15.02 8.74
C ILE A 421 13.50 -15.03 7.22
N VAL A 422 14.59 -15.34 6.52
CA VAL A 422 14.60 -15.65 5.09
C VAL A 422 15.03 -17.09 4.94
N PRO A 423 14.08 -18.01 4.62
CA PRO A 423 14.43 -19.43 4.46
C PRO A 423 15.42 -19.64 3.31
N GLU A 424 16.32 -20.59 3.46
CA GLU A 424 17.29 -20.94 2.46
C GLU A 424 16.62 -21.48 1.18
N ALA A 425 17.31 -21.35 0.05
CA ALA A 425 16.89 -21.81 -1.28
C ALA A 425 15.61 -21.17 -1.84
N THR A 426 15.07 -20.13 -1.19
CA THR A 426 13.92 -19.37 -1.71
C THR A 426 14.32 -18.32 -2.74
N LEU A 427 13.33 -17.75 -3.44
CA LEU A 427 13.56 -16.65 -4.38
C LEU A 427 14.23 -15.47 -3.68
N LEU A 428 13.80 -15.11 -2.46
CA LEU A 428 14.33 -13.98 -1.71
C LEU A 428 15.76 -14.21 -1.24
N SER A 429 16.11 -15.43 -0.81
CA SER A 429 17.49 -15.73 -0.37
C SER A 429 18.54 -15.54 -1.46
N ARG A 430 18.13 -15.61 -2.74
CA ARG A 430 19.01 -15.35 -3.88
C ARG A 430 19.23 -13.85 -4.13
N TRP A 431 18.48 -12.98 -3.49
CA TRP A 431 18.58 -11.54 -3.67
C TRP A 431 19.37 -10.86 -2.55
N LEU A 432 19.48 -11.49 -1.40
CA LEU A 432 20.14 -11.00 -0.19
C LEU A 432 21.57 -11.53 -0.06
#